data_3fc38250988ae57742ba15d64120c511
#
_entry.id   3fc38250988ae57742ba15d64120c511
#
_cell.length_a   1.000
_cell.length_b   1.000
_cell.length_c   1.000
_cell.angle_alpha   90.00
_cell.angle_beta   90.00
_cell.angle_gamma   90.00
#
_symmetry.space_group_name_H-M   'P 1'
#
loop_
_entity.id
_entity.type
_entity.pdbx_description
1 polymer ?
#
loop_
_entity_poly.entity_id
_entity_poly.type
_entity_poly.pdbx_seq_one_letter_code
_entity_poly.pdbx_strand_id
1 'polypeptide(L)'
;MKYLISLLFLFMPYLVAQGNDITLERKKLIILPADSGPESVEQKITNMVSSDAVQLGRFDIIDRSHLDAILEEQKLHLSGIIDENQVVEIGKIAAAEEALFIKIIAYNQKGVPPKDKVKKKEKDEEDDTLFEWIIKETVTAVFDKKLEKVDEYPFNIQTVIQAEVRLINIKTGKSKESFKLYGHHTGGAKAESLISALESMRWQCRTKLKTLYILSSEIVEINGKEITILSGKNLGLRKNSIFEIATSDRKKTYKGKTITIPGKPRGLARITDVGPNASIAKVVRKWRPIKEGNKMYELTSPPG
;
A
#
# COMPACT_ATOMS: atom_id res chain seq x y z
N MET A 1 6.72 -42.24 -27.14
CA MET A 1 7.07 -41.36 -26.04
C MET A 1 6.08 -40.18 -26.07
N LYS A 2 5.08 -40.20 -25.18
CA LYS A 2 4.07 -39.16 -25.07
C LYS A 2 4.48 -38.19 -23.99
N TYR A 3 4.74 -36.94 -24.33
CA TYR A 3 5.02 -35.89 -23.37
C TYR A 3 3.71 -35.44 -22.70
N LEU A 4 3.60 -35.72 -21.41
CA LEU A 4 2.58 -35.25 -20.51
C LEU A 4 2.95 -33.82 -20.10
N ILE A 5 2.33 -32.83 -20.73
CA ILE A 5 2.46 -31.43 -20.30
C ILE A 5 1.52 -31.24 -19.11
N SER A 6 2.14 -31.23 -17.92
CA SER A 6 1.47 -30.88 -16.66
C SER A 6 1.09 -29.41 -16.69
N LEU A 7 -0.22 -29.16 -16.84
CA LEU A 7 -0.82 -27.82 -16.77
C LEU A 7 -0.85 -27.38 -15.27
N LEU A 8 0.20 -26.69 -14.84
CA LEU A 8 0.24 -26.10 -13.52
C LEU A 8 -0.71 -24.89 -13.50
N PHE A 9 -1.94 -25.08 -13.05
CA PHE A 9 -2.85 -23.99 -12.73
C PHE A 9 -2.29 -23.26 -11.48
N LEU A 10 -1.56 -22.18 -11.71
CA LEU A 10 -1.24 -21.21 -10.68
C LEU A 10 -2.57 -20.56 -10.21
N PHE A 11 -3.00 -20.97 -9.03
CA PHE A 11 -4.06 -20.29 -8.28
C PHE A 11 -3.57 -18.88 -7.94
N MET A 12 -3.91 -17.89 -8.77
CA MET A 12 -3.79 -16.49 -8.36
C MET A 12 -4.82 -16.24 -7.27
N PRO A 13 -4.41 -15.70 -6.11
CA PRO A 13 -5.38 -15.25 -5.12
C PRO A 13 -6.19 -14.11 -5.74
N TYR A 14 -7.48 -14.37 -5.99
CA TYR A 14 -8.43 -13.34 -6.34
C TYR A 14 -8.54 -12.37 -5.15
N LEU A 15 -7.91 -11.21 -5.27
CA LEU A 15 -8.20 -10.11 -4.37
C LEU A 15 -9.64 -9.68 -4.68
N VAL A 16 -10.56 -10.04 -3.79
CA VAL A 16 -11.96 -9.62 -3.85
C VAL A 16 -11.97 -8.12 -3.56
N ALA A 17 -12.08 -7.30 -4.60
CA ALA A 17 -12.40 -5.90 -4.45
C ALA A 17 -13.77 -5.79 -3.75
N GLN A 18 -13.80 -5.27 -2.54
CA GLN A 18 -15.03 -4.99 -1.82
C GLN A 18 -15.72 -3.79 -2.46
N GLY A 19 -16.82 -4.04 -3.14
CA GLY A 19 -17.73 -3.04 -3.65
C GLY A 19 -17.90 -3.09 -5.16
N ASN A 20 -19.15 -3.33 -5.60
CA ASN A 20 -19.56 -3.47 -6.99
C ASN A 20 -19.62 -2.13 -7.76
N ASP A 21 -19.16 -1.04 -7.17
CA ASP A 21 -19.32 0.28 -7.75
C ASP A 21 -18.07 0.70 -8.51
N ILE A 22 -18.30 1.35 -9.66
CA ILE A 22 -17.23 1.99 -10.42
C ILE A 22 -16.59 3.06 -9.56
N THR A 23 -15.27 3.14 -9.59
CA THR A 23 -14.56 4.23 -8.93
C THR A 23 -14.77 5.53 -9.72
N LEU A 24 -15.60 6.42 -9.24
CA LEU A 24 -15.92 7.70 -9.88
C LEU A 24 -15.26 8.89 -9.19
N GLU A 25 -14.99 8.77 -7.89
CA GLU A 25 -14.45 9.82 -7.05
C GLU A 25 -13.29 9.34 -6.21
N ARG A 26 -12.43 10.27 -5.80
CA ARG A 26 -11.36 10.00 -4.83
C ARG A 26 -11.94 9.87 -3.44
N LYS A 27 -11.30 9.04 -2.63
CA LYS A 27 -11.61 8.95 -1.20
C LYS A 27 -10.96 10.08 -0.43
N LYS A 28 -11.72 10.71 0.47
CA LYS A 28 -11.17 11.68 1.42
C LYS A 28 -10.42 10.94 2.51
N LEU A 29 -9.11 11.09 2.50
CA LEU A 29 -8.19 10.37 3.36
C LEU A 29 -7.42 11.33 4.26
N ILE A 30 -7.42 11.06 5.55
CA ILE A 30 -6.52 11.70 6.49
C ILE A 30 -5.37 10.75 6.83
N ILE A 31 -4.15 11.29 6.92
CA ILE A 31 -2.96 10.54 7.34
C ILE A 31 -2.52 11.09 8.69
N LEU A 32 -2.69 10.28 9.71
CA LEU A 32 -2.31 10.62 11.06
C LEU A 32 -0.83 10.33 11.29
N PRO A 33 -0.14 11.16 12.10
CA PRO A 33 1.28 11.00 12.34
C PRO A 33 1.59 9.63 12.90
N ALA A 34 2.78 9.15 12.58
CA ALA A 34 3.31 7.93 13.17
C ALA A 34 3.49 8.15 14.69
N ASP A 35 3.28 7.10 15.44
CA ASP A 35 3.39 7.06 16.89
C ASP A 35 4.40 5.98 17.32
N SER A 36 4.87 6.08 18.55
CA SER A 36 5.72 5.08 19.23
C SER A 36 7.17 5.03 18.73
N GLY A 37 7.72 6.13 18.21
CA GLY A 37 9.12 6.23 17.78
C GLY A 37 9.78 7.56 18.11
N PRO A 38 11.03 7.76 17.70
CA PRO A 38 11.64 9.08 17.75
C PRO A 38 10.93 10.06 16.83
N GLU A 39 10.61 11.26 17.29
CA GLU A 39 9.85 12.27 16.55
C GLU A 39 10.37 12.52 15.12
N SER A 40 11.69 12.59 14.95
CA SER A 40 12.28 12.78 13.62
C SER A 40 12.04 11.61 12.66
N VAL A 41 11.87 10.39 13.17
CA VAL A 41 11.54 9.19 12.38
C VAL A 41 10.05 9.17 12.07
N GLU A 42 9.20 9.49 13.05
CA GLU A 42 7.75 9.60 12.89
C GLU A 42 7.38 10.58 11.79
N GLN A 43 7.95 11.79 11.82
CA GLN A 43 7.72 12.80 10.78
C GLN A 43 8.14 12.31 9.39
N LYS A 44 9.31 11.66 9.27
CA LYS A 44 9.81 11.16 7.99
C LYS A 44 8.95 10.04 7.42
N ILE A 45 8.48 9.09 8.25
CA ILE A 45 7.57 8.02 7.80
C ILE A 45 6.23 8.61 7.39
N THR A 46 5.66 9.49 8.20
CA THR A 46 4.38 10.15 7.88
C THR A 46 4.48 10.91 6.56
N ASN A 47 5.53 11.69 6.36
CA ASN A 47 5.76 12.43 5.12
C ASN A 47 5.96 11.50 3.91
N MET A 48 6.65 10.37 4.09
CA MET A 48 6.83 9.36 3.05
C MET A 48 5.47 8.77 2.63
N VAL A 49 4.66 8.32 3.59
CA VAL A 49 3.33 7.74 3.32
C VAL A 49 2.41 8.78 2.67
N SER A 50 2.41 10.01 3.17
CA SER A 50 1.62 11.12 2.60
C SER A 50 2.03 11.43 1.16
N SER A 51 3.32 11.55 0.90
CA SER A 51 3.84 11.79 -0.45
C SER A 51 3.46 10.66 -1.41
N ASP A 52 3.56 9.41 -0.99
CA ASP A 52 3.21 8.25 -1.81
C ASP A 52 1.70 8.17 -2.08
N ALA A 53 0.86 8.51 -1.09
CA ALA A 53 -0.59 8.58 -1.25
C ALA A 53 -0.99 9.70 -2.24
N VAL A 54 -0.40 10.90 -2.12
CA VAL A 54 -0.61 12.00 -3.07
C VAL A 54 -0.18 11.61 -4.48
N GLN A 55 1.02 11.02 -4.63
CA GLN A 55 1.53 10.61 -5.95
C GLN A 55 0.70 9.50 -6.60
N LEU A 56 0.04 8.67 -5.82
CA LEU A 56 -0.87 7.65 -6.35
C LEU A 56 -2.10 8.29 -7.01
N GLY A 57 -2.53 9.47 -6.54
CA GLY A 57 -3.61 10.26 -7.13
C GLY A 57 -5.01 9.68 -6.96
N ARG A 58 -5.21 8.79 -5.97
CA ARG A 58 -6.50 8.11 -5.70
C ARG A 58 -7.24 8.66 -4.50
N PHE A 59 -6.60 9.60 -3.80
CA PHE A 59 -7.11 10.20 -2.58
C PHE A 59 -7.17 11.70 -2.69
N ASP A 60 -8.15 12.28 -2.04
CA ASP A 60 -8.14 13.67 -1.62
C ASP A 60 -7.56 13.70 -0.21
N ILE A 61 -6.27 14.00 -0.13
CA ILE A 61 -5.54 14.02 1.15
C ILE A 61 -5.90 15.31 1.88
N ILE A 62 -6.36 15.17 3.12
CA ILE A 62 -6.63 16.29 4.01
C ILE A 62 -5.30 16.78 4.58
N ASP A 63 -4.99 18.05 4.37
CA ASP A 63 -3.73 18.66 4.78
C ASP A 63 -3.64 18.71 6.31
N ARG A 64 -2.50 18.32 6.83
CA ARG A 64 -2.20 18.31 8.26
C ARG A 64 -2.21 19.72 8.87
N SER A 65 -1.70 20.72 8.17
CA SER A 65 -1.68 22.11 8.66
C SER A 65 -3.08 22.65 8.90
N HIS A 66 -4.03 22.28 8.03
CA HIS A 66 -5.45 22.63 8.21
C HIS A 66 -6.06 21.86 9.38
N LEU A 67 -5.67 20.60 9.56
CA LEU A 67 -6.13 19.79 10.68
C LEU A 67 -5.59 20.31 12.01
N ASP A 68 -4.31 20.63 12.10
CA ASP A 68 -3.68 21.15 13.32
C ASP A 68 -4.39 22.43 13.79
N ALA A 69 -4.76 23.34 12.88
CA ALA A 69 -5.54 24.54 13.19
C ALA A 69 -6.94 24.21 13.77
N ILE A 70 -7.65 23.24 13.17
CA ILE A 70 -8.98 22.82 13.64
C ILE A 70 -8.88 22.15 15.02
N LEU A 71 -7.87 21.32 15.24
CA LEU A 71 -7.67 20.64 16.51
C LEU A 71 -7.26 21.60 17.63
N GLU A 72 -6.46 22.61 17.31
CA GLU A 72 -6.08 23.66 18.25
C GLU A 72 -7.29 24.47 18.71
N GLU A 73 -8.20 24.84 17.80
CA GLU A 73 -9.48 25.48 18.14
C GLU A 73 -10.33 24.62 19.07
N GLN A 74 -10.29 23.30 18.92
CA GLN A 74 -11.04 22.37 19.77
C GLN A 74 -10.27 21.91 21.01
N LYS A 75 -9.07 22.48 21.26
CA LYS A 75 -8.18 22.09 22.37
C LYS A 75 -7.80 20.61 22.38
N LEU A 76 -7.81 19.98 21.21
CA LEU A 76 -7.34 18.62 21.00
C LEU A 76 -5.90 18.68 20.52
N HIS A 77 -5.01 17.93 21.14
CA HIS A 77 -3.62 17.86 20.74
C HIS A 77 -3.31 16.50 20.11
N LEU A 78 -2.64 16.53 18.95
CA LEU A 78 -2.11 15.31 18.30
C LEU A 78 -0.85 14.76 18.98
N SER A 79 -0.42 15.37 20.10
CA SER A 79 0.75 14.93 20.86
C SER A 79 0.34 13.89 21.90
N GLY A 80 0.65 12.63 21.63
CA GLY A 80 0.41 11.53 22.55
C GLY A 80 0.01 10.24 21.85
N ILE A 81 -0.17 9.18 22.59
CA ILE A 81 -0.62 7.89 22.06
C ILE A 81 -2.03 8.06 21.52
N ILE A 82 -2.18 8.06 20.20
CA ILE A 82 -3.47 8.12 19.52
C ILE A 82 -4.07 6.72 19.52
N ASP A 83 -5.20 6.54 20.17
CA ASP A 83 -5.99 5.32 20.09
C ASP A 83 -6.97 5.33 18.88
N GLU A 84 -7.57 4.19 18.56
CA GLU A 84 -8.49 4.07 17.43
C GLU A 84 -9.75 4.95 17.59
N ASN A 85 -10.17 5.28 18.81
CA ASN A 85 -11.32 6.13 19.07
C ASN A 85 -10.98 7.60 18.77
N GLN A 86 -9.79 8.05 19.17
CA GLN A 86 -9.27 9.38 18.82
C GLN A 86 -9.10 9.54 17.31
N VAL A 87 -8.62 8.51 16.61
CA VAL A 87 -8.54 8.50 15.14
C VAL A 87 -9.91 8.76 14.50
N VAL A 88 -10.95 8.12 15.03
CA VAL A 88 -12.32 8.30 14.52
C VAL A 88 -12.83 9.72 14.79
N GLU A 89 -12.58 10.26 15.96
CA GLU A 89 -12.99 11.61 16.35
C GLU A 89 -12.30 12.67 15.47
N ILE A 90 -11.00 12.61 15.35
CA ILE A 90 -10.19 13.47 14.48
C ILE A 90 -10.67 13.36 13.02
N GLY A 91 -10.91 12.14 12.53
CA GLY A 91 -11.39 11.93 11.18
C GLY A 91 -12.78 12.54 10.92
N LYS A 92 -13.68 12.51 11.90
CA LYS A 92 -15.00 13.19 11.80
C LYS A 92 -14.85 14.71 11.74
N ILE A 93 -14.00 15.28 12.58
CA ILE A 93 -13.70 16.71 12.58
C ILE A 93 -13.15 17.15 11.23
N ALA A 94 -12.25 16.36 10.66
CA ALA A 94 -11.65 16.60 9.35
C ALA A 94 -12.58 16.30 8.16
N ALA A 95 -13.81 15.81 8.41
CA ALA A 95 -14.71 15.33 7.36
C ALA A 95 -14.09 14.28 6.42
N ALA A 96 -13.21 13.44 6.97
CA ALA A 96 -12.58 12.33 6.26
C ALA A 96 -13.52 11.13 6.15
N GLU A 97 -13.39 10.34 5.09
CA GLU A 97 -14.07 9.05 4.97
C GLU A 97 -13.26 7.93 5.63
N GLU A 98 -11.95 8.04 5.52
CA GLU A 98 -10.98 7.04 5.99
C GLU A 98 -9.75 7.72 6.60
N ALA A 99 -9.09 7.00 7.50
CA ALA A 99 -7.81 7.41 8.08
C ALA A 99 -6.75 6.34 7.87
N LEU A 100 -5.53 6.74 7.52
CA LEU A 100 -4.34 5.93 7.68
C LEU A 100 -3.69 6.30 9.01
N PHE A 101 -3.66 5.35 9.92
CA PHE A 101 -2.96 5.45 11.19
C PHE A 101 -1.65 4.68 11.10
N ILE A 102 -0.54 5.33 11.44
CA ILE A 102 0.80 4.78 11.36
C ILE A 102 1.34 4.54 12.76
N LYS A 103 1.87 3.35 13.01
CA LYS A 103 2.54 3.01 14.28
C LYS A 103 3.92 2.45 14.00
N ILE A 104 4.95 3.01 14.64
CA ILE A 104 6.31 2.45 14.59
C ILE A 104 6.37 1.27 15.56
N ILE A 105 6.65 0.08 15.04
CA ILE A 105 6.76 -1.15 15.83
C ILE A 105 8.19 -1.32 16.34
N ALA A 106 9.17 -1.02 15.48
CA ALA A 106 10.58 -1.12 15.82
C ALA A 106 11.39 -0.08 15.05
N TYR A 107 12.37 0.48 15.71
CA TYR A 107 13.38 1.34 15.13
C TYR A 107 14.73 1.10 15.85
N ASN A 108 15.76 0.83 15.05
CA ASN A 108 17.11 0.66 15.58
C ASN A 108 18.14 1.20 14.59
N GLN A 109 19.14 1.86 15.13
CA GLN A 109 20.37 2.25 14.41
C GLN A 109 21.58 1.82 15.20
N LYS A 110 22.48 1.04 14.58
CA LYS A 110 23.74 0.61 15.21
C LYS A 110 24.89 0.67 14.21
N GLY A 111 26.09 1.01 14.69
CA GLY A 111 27.31 0.84 13.92
C GLY A 111 27.65 -0.65 13.77
N VAL A 112 27.95 -1.10 12.55
CA VAL A 112 28.34 -2.48 12.27
C VAL A 112 29.67 -2.53 11.52
N PRO A 113 30.51 -3.56 11.74
CA PRO A 113 31.77 -3.68 11.02
C PRO A 113 31.54 -3.81 9.51
N PRO A 114 32.38 -3.18 8.66
CA PRO A 114 32.34 -3.38 7.22
C PRO A 114 32.50 -4.88 6.85
N LYS A 115 31.80 -5.31 5.79
CA LYS A 115 31.78 -6.72 5.35
C LYS A 115 33.17 -7.34 5.13
N ASP A 116 34.16 -6.54 4.79
CA ASP A 116 35.52 -7.01 4.54
C ASP A 116 36.28 -7.49 5.80
N LYS A 117 35.75 -7.14 6.99
CA LYS A 117 36.33 -7.58 8.28
C LYS A 117 35.66 -8.83 8.85
N VAL A 118 34.54 -9.28 8.27
CA VAL A 118 33.89 -10.53 8.65
C VAL A 118 34.55 -11.66 7.88
N LYS A 119 35.50 -12.37 8.51
CA LYS A 119 36.09 -13.59 7.94
C LYS A 119 34.97 -14.54 7.57
N LYS A 120 35.00 -15.00 6.28
CA LYS A 120 34.12 -16.03 5.73
C LYS A 120 33.92 -17.16 6.74
N LYS A 121 32.75 -17.22 7.32
CA LYS A 121 32.18 -18.46 7.82
C LYS A 121 30.93 -18.74 7.02
N GLU A 122 31.09 -19.76 6.20
CA GLU A 122 30.11 -20.60 5.54
C GLU A 122 28.89 -19.99 4.88
N LYS A 123 28.86 -20.24 3.59
CA LYS A 123 27.72 -20.18 2.67
C LYS A 123 26.69 -21.25 3.06
N ASP A 124 25.50 -20.93 2.66
CA ASP A 124 24.31 -21.75 2.44
C ASP A 124 23.30 -21.66 3.58
N GLU A 125 22.36 -20.72 3.41
CA GLU A 125 20.93 -20.92 3.68
C GLU A 125 20.15 -19.62 3.39
N GLU A 126 19.04 -19.79 2.73
CA GLU A 126 18.10 -18.91 2.10
C GLU A 126 17.82 -17.53 2.75
N ASP A 127 17.64 -16.52 1.88
CA ASP A 127 17.44 -15.09 2.17
C ASP A 127 16.29 -14.76 3.14
N ASP A 128 15.29 -15.63 3.30
CA ASP A 128 14.13 -15.42 4.18
C ASP A 128 14.46 -15.54 5.68
N THR A 129 15.40 -16.42 6.03
CA THR A 129 15.81 -16.64 7.42
C THR A 129 16.62 -15.49 7.99
N LEU A 130 17.38 -14.78 7.15
CA LEU A 130 18.19 -13.63 7.55
C LEU A 130 17.29 -12.43 7.94
N PHE A 131 16.19 -12.26 7.24
CA PHE A 131 15.22 -11.19 7.50
C PHE A 131 14.45 -11.45 8.81
N GLU A 132 13.98 -12.66 9.04
CA GLU A 132 13.34 -13.05 10.30
C GLU A 132 14.29 -12.98 11.50
N TRP A 133 15.55 -13.36 11.30
CA TRP A 133 16.59 -13.26 12.32
C TRP A 133 16.89 -11.79 12.70
N ILE A 134 17.01 -10.90 11.71
CA ILE A 134 17.20 -9.45 11.95
C ILE A 134 16.03 -8.86 12.72
N ILE A 135 14.79 -9.22 12.37
CA ILE A 135 13.61 -8.74 13.08
C ILE A 135 13.59 -9.26 14.52
N LYS A 136 13.86 -10.56 14.72
CA LYS A 136 13.87 -11.17 16.04
C LYS A 136 14.92 -10.57 16.95
N GLU A 137 16.13 -10.34 16.45
CA GLU A 137 17.22 -9.73 17.20
C GLU A 137 16.94 -8.25 17.52
N THR A 138 16.33 -7.52 16.56
CA THR A 138 15.97 -6.11 16.74
C THR A 138 14.84 -5.92 17.75
N VAL A 139 13.81 -6.77 17.71
CA VAL A 139 12.70 -6.75 18.67
C VAL A 139 13.19 -7.12 20.06
N THR A 140 14.09 -8.11 20.19
CA THR A 140 14.66 -8.50 21.47
C THR A 140 15.57 -7.38 22.05
N ALA A 141 16.33 -6.67 21.21
CA ALA A 141 17.20 -5.58 21.63
C ALA A 141 16.45 -4.31 22.07
N VAL A 142 15.20 -4.12 21.63
CA VAL A 142 14.35 -2.99 22.09
C VAL A 142 13.88 -3.19 23.53
N PHE A 143 13.78 -4.43 23.99
CA PHE A 143 13.43 -4.74 25.38
C PHE A 143 14.61 -4.82 26.32
N ASP A 144 15.83 -5.06 25.80
CA ASP A 144 17.06 -5.03 26.63
C ASP A 144 17.71 -3.63 26.53
N LYS A 145 17.66 -2.88 27.63
CA LYS A 145 18.31 -1.59 27.88
C LYS A 145 19.84 -1.69 27.85
N LYS A 146 20.43 -2.02 26.69
CA LYS A 146 21.86 -1.85 26.40
C LYS A 146 22.06 -1.14 25.07
N LEU A 147 21.65 0.12 25.06
CA LEU A 147 22.02 1.11 24.05
C LEU A 147 23.45 1.60 24.32
N GLU A 148 24.45 0.82 23.92
CA GLU A 148 25.82 1.36 23.84
C GLU A 148 26.63 0.53 22.84
N LYS A 149 26.81 1.09 21.63
CA LYS A 149 27.95 0.95 20.70
C LYS A 149 27.67 1.52 19.32
N VAL A 150 26.98 2.67 19.23
CA VAL A 150 26.81 3.37 17.95
C VAL A 150 28.12 3.99 17.45
N ASP A 151 29.10 4.18 18.33
CA ASP A 151 30.28 4.98 18.03
C ASP A 151 31.46 4.21 17.42
N GLU A 152 31.40 2.86 17.39
CA GLU A 152 32.52 2.05 16.86
C GLU A 152 32.63 2.12 15.33
N TYR A 153 31.51 2.35 14.60
CA TYR A 153 31.46 2.42 13.13
C TYR A 153 30.55 3.54 12.63
N PRO A 154 30.91 4.83 12.83
CA PRO A 154 30.00 5.97 12.59
C PRO A 154 29.61 6.17 11.14
N PHE A 155 30.34 5.60 10.19
CA PHE A 155 30.08 5.66 8.74
C PHE A 155 29.61 4.33 8.14
N ASN A 156 29.29 3.35 8.97
CA ASN A 156 28.70 2.08 8.53
C ASN A 156 27.53 1.72 9.46
N ILE A 157 26.51 2.54 9.44
CA ILE A 157 25.31 2.41 10.27
C ILE A 157 24.34 1.44 9.63
N GLN A 158 23.88 0.47 10.41
CA GLN A 158 22.72 -0.35 10.07
C GLN A 158 21.48 0.29 10.67
N THR A 159 20.50 0.59 9.81
CA THR A 159 19.18 1.09 10.20
C THR A 159 18.13 0.04 9.87
N VAL A 160 17.28 -0.26 10.86
CA VAL A 160 16.09 -1.14 10.70
C VAL A 160 14.88 -0.38 11.20
N ILE A 161 13.82 -0.38 10.40
CA ILE A 161 12.54 0.27 10.71
C ILE A 161 11.42 -0.72 10.42
N GLN A 162 10.49 -0.85 11.34
CA GLN A 162 9.24 -1.56 11.12
C GLN A 162 8.08 -0.65 11.53
N ALA A 163 7.16 -0.43 10.61
CA ALA A 163 5.94 0.32 10.87
C ALA A 163 4.71 -0.51 10.49
N GLU A 164 3.64 -0.36 11.24
CA GLU A 164 2.30 -0.84 10.90
C GLU A 164 1.47 0.32 10.41
N VAL A 165 0.76 0.13 9.31
CA VAL A 165 -0.20 1.10 8.77
C VAL A 165 -1.57 0.46 8.80
N ARG A 166 -2.53 1.10 9.46
CA ARG A 166 -3.93 0.66 9.55
C ARG A 166 -4.83 1.61 8.80
N LEU A 167 -5.71 1.05 7.99
CA LEU A 167 -6.79 1.79 7.33
C LEU A 167 -8.05 1.67 8.16
N ILE A 168 -8.55 2.80 8.67
CA ILE A 168 -9.73 2.88 9.54
C ILE A 168 -10.85 3.59 8.78
N ASN A 169 -12.03 3.00 8.79
CA ASN A 169 -13.25 3.65 8.28
C ASN A 169 -13.81 4.57 9.35
N ILE A 170 -13.86 5.87 9.07
CA ILE A 170 -14.26 6.90 10.05
C ILE A 170 -15.73 6.77 10.47
N LYS A 171 -16.62 6.39 9.53
CA LYS A 171 -18.05 6.24 9.82
C LYS A 171 -18.35 5.09 10.79
N THR A 172 -17.60 3.99 10.69
CA THR A 172 -17.86 2.78 11.48
C THR A 172 -16.88 2.55 12.62
N GLY A 173 -15.75 3.27 12.64
CA GLY A 173 -14.66 3.08 13.59
C GLY A 173 -13.91 1.75 13.43
N LYS A 174 -14.15 1.02 12.32
CA LYS A 174 -13.55 -0.30 12.12
C LYS A 174 -12.31 -0.23 11.25
N SER A 175 -11.26 -0.90 11.70
CA SER A 175 -10.12 -1.19 10.84
C SER A 175 -10.57 -2.04 9.65
N LYS A 176 -10.28 -1.56 8.43
CA LYS A 176 -10.54 -2.28 7.18
C LYS A 176 -9.39 -3.20 6.80
N GLU A 177 -8.19 -2.68 6.93
CA GLU A 177 -6.95 -3.32 6.54
C GLU A 177 -5.81 -2.89 7.45
N SER A 178 -4.82 -3.77 7.59
CA SER A 178 -3.54 -3.47 8.24
C SER A 178 -2.42 -4.11 7.45
N PHE A 179 -1.31 -3.41 7.31
CA PHE A 179 -0.11 -3.94 6.67
C PHE A 179 1.15 -3.40 7.35
N LYS A 180 2.23 -4.16 7.24
CA LYS A 180 3.53 -3.79 7.76
C LYS A 180 4.44 -3.29 6.66
N LEU A 181 5.27 -2.31 6.99
CA LEU A 181 6.33 -1.77 6.17
C LEU A 181 7.67 -2.04 6.85
N TYR A 182 8.64 -2.49 6.07
CA TYR A 182 9.97 -2.83 6.56
C TYR A 182 11.01 -2.02 5.80
N GLY A 183 11.81 -1.25 6.55
CA GLY A 183 12.94 -0.51 6.03
C GLY A 183 14.24 -1.06 6.59
N HIS A 184 15.20 -1.29 5.71
CA HIS A 184 16.52 -1.74 6.08
C HIS A 184 17.58 -1.12 5.18
N HIS A 185 18.66 -0.66 5.80
CA HIS A 185 19.87 -0.23 5.09
C HIS A 185 21.10 -0.42 5.97
N THR A 186 22.25 -0.69 5.36
CA THR A 186 23.56 -0.73 6.01
C THR A 186 24.56 0.07 5.19
N GLY A 187 25.17 1.06 5.83
CA GLY A 187 26.16 1.96 5.22
C GLY A 187 25.83 3.43 5.49
N GLY A 188 26.84 4.28 5.28
CA GLY A 188 26.74 5.71 5.51
C GLY A 188 26.60 6.13 6.97
N ALA A 189 26.50 7.44 7.20
CA ALA A 189 26.22 8.02 8.50
C ALA A 189 24.76 7.79 8.92
N LYS A 190 24.41 8.07 10.18
CA LYS A 190 23.05 7.86 10.75
C LYS A 190 21.94 8.42 9.86
N ALA A 191 22.07 9.67 9.39
CA ALA A 191 21.06 10.32 8.57
C ALA A 191 20.90 9.67 7.19
N GLU A 192 22.00 9.33 6.54
CA GLU A 192 22.01 8.68 5.21
C GLU A 192 21.42 7.28 5.29
N SER A 193 21.82 6.50 6.30
CA SER A 193 21.30 5.17 6.54
C SER A 193 19.78 5.18 6.80
N LEU A 194 19.28 6.18 7.56
CA LEU A 194 17.85 6.36 7.79
C LEU A 194 17.10 6.67 6.50
N ILE A 195 17.60 7.61 5.70
CA ILE A 195 16.97 7.98 4.42
C ILE A 195 16.88 6.75 3.49
N SER A 196 18.00 6.00 3.37
CA SER A 196 18.04 4.80 2.52
C SER A 196 17.10 3.69 3.02
N ALA A 197 16.98 3.49 4.34
CA ALA A 197 16.04 2.56 4.91
C ALA A 197 14.57 2.96 4.61
N LEU A 198 14.25 4.25 4.71
CA LEU A 198 12.92 4.77 4.34
C LEU A 198 12.62 4.58 2.84
N GLU A 199 13.61 4.83 1.95
CA GLU A 199 13.43 4.58 0.52
C GLU A 199 13.15 3.09 0.21
N SER A 200 13.74 2.16 0.97
CA SER A 200 13.44 0.73 0.83
C SER A 200 11.98 0.38 1.21
N MET A 201 11.36 1.15 2.11
CA MET A 201 9.93 0.99 2.47
C MET A 201 8.99 1.55 1.40
N ARG A 202 9.43 2.54 0.61
CA ARG A 202 8.58 3.32 -0.30
C ARG A 202 7.88 2.45 -1.35
N TRP A 203 8.61 1.49 -1.94
CA TRP A 203 8.00 0.57 -2.91
C TRP A 203 6.88 -0.27 -2.28
N GLN A 204 7.11 -0.78 -1.05
CA GLN A 204 6.11 -1.55 -0.31
C GLN A 204 4.88 -0.68 -0.02
N CYS A 205 5.08 0.56 0.45
CA CYS A 205 4.02 1.51 0.73
C CYS A 205 3.15 1.77 -0.51
N ARG A 206 3.76 2.12 -1.64
CA ARG A 206 3.06 2.37 -2.91
C ARG A 206 2.27 1.15 -3.39
N THR A 207 2.86 -0.04 -3.31
CA THR A 207 2.21 -1.29 -3.70
C THR A 207 1.01 -1.57 -2.81
N LYS A 208 1.15 -1.44 -1.49
CA LYS A 208 0.06 -1.64 -0.54
C LYS A 208 -1.06 -0.61 -0.72
N LEU A 209 -0.74 0.67 -0.81
CA LEU A 209 -1.72 1.72 -1.08
C LEU A 209 -2.47 1.48 -2.39
N LYS A 210 -1.78 1.05 -3.45
CA LYS A 210 -2.40 0.69 -4.72
C LYS A 210 -3.35 -0.50 -4.57
N THR A 211 -2.98 -1.50 -3.78
CA THR A 211 -3.81 -2.69 -3.52
C THR A 211 -5.06 -2.36 -2.71
N LEU A 212 -4.97 -1.44 -1.75
CA LEU A 212 -6.13 -0.99 -0.96
C LEU A 212 -7.20 -0.31 -1.84
N TYR A 213 -6.77 0.37 -2.91
CA TYR A 213 -7.63 1.20 -3.75
C TYR A 213 -7.47 0.86 -5.23
N ILE A 214 -7.80 -0.37 -5.55
CA ILE A 214 -7.84 -0.85 -6.94
C ILE A 214 -8.88 -0.06 -7.71
N LEU A 215 -8.47 0.55 -8.84
CA LEU A 215 -9.42 1.21 -9.71
C LEU A 215 -10.35 0.20 -10.36
N SER A 216 -11.63 0.46 -10.24
CA SER A 216 -12.68 -0.23 -10.99
C SER A 216 -13.32 0.72 -11.99
N SER A 217 -13.59 0.26 -13.19
CA SER A 217 -14.18 1.02 -14.27
C SER A 217 -15.18 0.20 -15.05
N GLU A 218 -15.83 0.82 -16.01
CA GLU A 218 -16.79 0.16 -16.92
C GLU A 218 -16.43 0.53 -18.35
N ILE A 219 -16.64 -0.44 -19.26
CA ILE A 219 -16.49 -0.22 -20.69
C ILE A 219 -17.76 0.49 -21.19
N VAL A 220 -17.60 1.70 -21.70
CA VAL A 220 -18.71 2.52 -22.24
C VAL A 220 -18.80 2.45 -23.76
N GLU A 221 -17.69 2.12 -24.44
CA GLU A 221 -17.65 2.05 -25.89
C GLU A 221 -16.62 1.03 -26.35
N ILE A 222 -16.89 0.35 -27.45
CA ILE A 222 -15.97 -0.62 -28.08
C ILE A 222 -15.79 -0.29 -29.55
N ASN A 223 -14.55 -0.05 -29.93
CA ASN A 223 -14.14 0.25 -31.30
C ASN A 223 -13.08 -0.76 -31.78
N GLY A 224 -13.51 -1.91 -32.27
CA GLY A 224 -12.61 -3.01 -32.64
C GLY A 224 -11.83 -3.59 -31.45
N LYS A 225 -10.54 -3.27 -31.34
CA LYS A 225 -9.67 -3.65 -30.20
C LYS A 225 -9.53 -2.55 -29.16
N GLU A 226 -10.02 -1.37 -29.46
CA GLU A 226 -9.99 -0.22 -28.55
C GLU A 226 -11.29 -0.15 -27.77
N ILE A 227 -11.17 0.19 -26.50
CA ILE A 227 -12.30 0.33 -25.59
C ILE A 227 -12.14 1.65 -24.82
N THR A 228 -13.24 2.35 -24.62
CA THR A 228 -13.32 3.54 -23.78
C THR A 228 -13.83 3.17 -22.40
N ILE A 229 -13.19 3.69 -21.36
CA ILE A 229 -13.51 3.41 -19.95
C ILE A 229 -13.73 4.70 -19.15
N LEU A 230 -14.55 4.63 -18.09
CA LEU A 230 -14.87 5.74 -17.19
C LEU A 230 -13.85 5.90 -16.07
N SER A 231 -12.57 6.03 -16.41
CA SER A 231 -11.50 6.35 -15.46
C SER A 231 -10.45 7.19 -16.16
N GLY A 232 -9.90 8.18 -15.48
CA GLY A 232 -8.94 9.11 -16.06
C GLY A 232 -7.85 9.55 -15.08
N LYS A 233 -7.16 10.63 -15.44
CA LYS A 233 -6.10 11.26 -14.61
C LYS A 233 -6.63 11.70 -13.26
N ASN A 234 -7.89 12.12 -13.19
CA ASN A 234 -8.56 12.51 -11.95
C ASN A 234 -8.56 11.42 -10.87
N LEU A 235 -8.45 10.14 -11.27
CA LEU A 235 -8.40 8.98 -10.38
C LEU A 235 -6.99 8.35 -10.28
N GLY A 236 -5.96 9.06 -10.73
CA GLY A 236 -4.59 8.56 -10.71
C GLY A 236 -4.30 7.47 -11.73
N LEU A 237 -5.16 7.30 -12.77
CA LEU A 237 -4.91 6.35 -13.83
C LEU A 237 -3.67 6.78 -14.64
N ARG A 238 -2.85 5.80 -15.02
CA ARG A 238 -1.62 6.02 -15.80
C ARG A 238 -1.62 5.20 -17.07
N LYS A 239 -0.94 5.72 -18.09
CA LYS A 239 -0.63 4.98 -19.31
C LYS A 239 0.12 3.70 -18.99
N ASN A 240 -0.15 2.64 -19.74
CA ASN A 240 0.36 1.27 -19.56
C ASN A 240 -0.20 0.51 -18.35
N SER A 241 -1.13 1.08 -17.55
CA SER A 241 -1.87 0.30 -16.56
C SER A 241 -2.60 -0.86 -17.24
N ILE A 242 -2.62 -2.02 -16.60
CA ILE A 242 -3.30 -3.22 -17.11
C ILE A 242 -4.54 -3.48 -16.27
N PHE A 243 -5.63 -3.80 -16.95
CA PHE A 243 -6.91 -4.10 -16.34
C PHE A 243 -7.37 -5.50 -16.75
N GLU A 244 -7.93 -6.23 -15.81
CA GLU A 244 -8.74 -7.40 -16.09
C GLU A 244 -10.17 -6.96 -16.48
N ILE A 245 -10.67 -7.49 -17.57
CA ILE A 245 -12.06 -7.28 -18.01
C ILE A 245 -12.88 -8.45 -17.49
N ALA A 246 -13.98 -8.17 -16.81
CA ALA A 246 -14.89 -9.18 -16.28
C ALA A 246 -16.37 -8.81 -16.53
N THR A 247 -17.26 -9.78 -16.40
CA THR A 247 -18.69 -9.46 -16.30
C THR A 247 -18.99 -8.79 -14.98
N SER A 248 -20.09 -8.07 -14.90
CA SER A 248 -20.59 -7.55 -13.62
C SER A 248 -20.79 -8.68 -12.61
N ASP A 249 -20.57 -8.38 -11.35
CA ASP A 249 -20.85 -9.28 -10.25
C ASP A 249 -22.36 -9.59 -10.16
N ARG A 250 -22.69 -10.75 -9.63
CA ARG A 250 -24.07 -11.19 -9.46
C ARG A 250 -24.40 -11.31 -8.00
N LYS A 251 -25.50 -10.71 -7.56
CA LYS A 251 -26.03 -10.90 -6.21
C LYS A 251 -26.96 -12.13 -6.19
N LYS A 252 -26.79 -13.00 -5.21
CA LYS A 252 -27.65 -14.17 -4.98
C LYS A 252 -28.00 -14.25 -3.50
N THR A 253 -29.27 -14.43 -3.20
CA THR A 253 -29.69 -14.68 -1.81
C THR A 253 -29.57 -16.17 -1.51
N TYR A 254 -28.87 -16.50 -0.42
CA TYR A 254 -28.70 -17.85 0.09
C TYR A 254 -28.95 -17.88 1.60
N LYS A 255 -29.91 -18.67 2.05
CA LYS A 255 -30.31 -18.76 3.47
C LYS A 255 -30.54 -17.38 4.12
N GLY A 256 -31.26 -16.48 3.45
CA GLY A 256 -31.56 -15.13 3.93
C GLY A 256 -30.41 -14.13 3.87
N LYS A 257 -29.21 -14.54 3.43
CA LYS A 257 -28.04 -13.65 3.27
C LYS A 257 -27.80 -13.39 1.79
N THR A 258 -27.58 -12.14 1.44
CA THR A 258 -27.15 -11.77 0.08
C THR A 258 -25.65 -12.02 -0.05
N ILE A 259 -25.27 -12.88 -0.98
CA ILE A 259 -23.88 -13.15 -1.36
C ILE A 259 -23.60 -12.51 -2.72
N THR A 260 -22.39 -11.96 -2.87
CA THR A 260 -21.89 -11.44 -4.15
C THR A 260 -21.03 -12.51 -4.82
N ILE A 261 -21.38 -12.87 -6.04
CA ILE A 261 -20.60 -13.81 -6.85
C ILE A 261 -19.79 -12.99 -7.84
N PRO A 262 -18.45 -13.08 -7.83
CA PRO A 262 -17.58 -12.33 -8.73
C PRO A 262 -17.92 -12.57 -10.20
N GLY A 263 -17.72 -11.54 -11.00
CA GLY A 263 -17.86 -11.61 -12.45
C GLY A 263 -16.87 -12.59 -13.06
N LYS A 264 -17.22 -13.14 -14.24
CA LYS A 264 -16.31 -14.05 -14.96
C LYS A 264 -15.32 -13.26 -15.79
N PRO A 265 -14.01 -13.57 -15.74
CA PRO A 265 -13.00 -12.89 -16.54
C PRO A 265 -13.27 -13.08 -18.05
N ARG A 266 -13.02 -12.02 -18.82
CA ARG A 266 -13.25 -11.93 -20.27
C ARG A 266 -11.96 -11.69 -21.05
N GLY A 267 -10.99 -10.98 -20.46
CA GLY A 267 -9.74 -10.63 -21.11
C GLY A 267 -8.91 -9.64 -20.30
N LEU A 268 -7.86 -9.14 -20.93
CA LEU A 268 -7.00 -8.09 -20.40
C LEU A 268 -6.96 -6.92 -21.39
N ALA A 269 -6.90 -5.71 -20.85
CA ALA A 269 -6.66 -4.49 -21.62
C ALA A 269 -5.54 -3.66 -21.01
N ARG A 270 -4.82 -2.93 -21.86
CA ARG A 270 -3.78 -1.99 -21.47
C ARG A 270 -4.21 -0.58 -21.82
N ILE A 271 -4.05 0.34 -20.89
CA ILE A 271 -4.35 1.75 -21.11
C ILE A 271 -3.34 2.33 -22.10
N THR A 272 -3.83 2.89 -23.19
CA THR A 272 -3.02 3.49 -24.26
C THR A 272 -3.06 5.00 -24.23
N ASP A 273 -4.18 5.59 -23.85
CA ASP A 273 -4.33 7.02 -23.68
C ASP A 273 -5.17 7.37 -22.46
N VAL A 274 -4.82 8.46 -21.76
CA VAL A 274 -5.43 8.85 -20.49
C VAL A 274 -5.93 10.29 -20.58
N GLY A 275 -7.24 10.43 -20.67
CA GLY A 275 -7.92 11.71 -20.56
C GLY A 275 -8.21 12.12 -19.11
N PRO A 276 -8.86 13.27 -18.89
CA PRO A 276 -9.20 13.73 -17.54
C PRO A 276 -10.09 12.74 -16.77
N ASN A 277 -11.22 12.33 -17.34
CA ASN A 277 -12.25 11.51 -16.69
C ASN A 277 -12.53 10.17 -17.41
N ALA A 278 -12.02 10.02 -18.63
CA ALA A 278 -12.15 8.80 -19.43
C ALA A 278 -10.81 8.46 -20.07
N SER A 279 -10.63 7.21 -20.46
CA SER A 279 -9.38 6.76 -21.06
C SER A 279 -9.64 5.71 -22.13
N ILE A 280 -8.68 5.57 -23.03
CA ILE A 280 -8.69 4.55 -24.08
C ILE A 280 -7.77 3.41 -23.64
N ALA A 281 -8.27 2.18 -23.78
CA ALA A 281 -7.49 0.98 -23.55
C ALA A 281 -7.56 0.06 -24.78
N LYS A 282 -6.47 -0.68 -25.01
CA LYS A 282 -6.40 -1.69 -26.07
C LYS A 282 -6.51 -3.09 -25.47
N VAL A 283 -7.42 -3.91 -25.98
CA VAL A 283 -7.53 -5.31 -25.58
C VAL A 283 -6.27 -6.05 -26.00
N VAL A 284 -5.50 -6.54 -25.00
CA VAL A 284 -4.24 -7.27 -25.22
C VAL A 284 -4.44 -8.79 -25.17
N ARG A 285 -5.45 -9.25 -24.44
CA ARG A 285 -5.83 -10.66 -24.38
C ARG A 285 -7.34 -10.79 -24.28
N LYS A 286 -7.93 -11.67 -25.09
CA LYS A 286 -9.37 -11.92 -25.10
C LYS A 286 -9.60 -13.43 -24.89
N TRP A 287 -10.36 -13.76 -23.85
CA TRP A 287 -10.74 -15.14 -23.55
C TRP A 287 -12.19 -15.43 -23.91
N ARG A 288 -13.03 -14.41 -23.82
CA ARG A 288 -14.48 -14.48 -24.06
C ARG A 288 -14.97 -13.18 -24.71
N PRO A 289 -16.16 -13.15 -25.29
CA PRO A 289 -16.72 -11.92 -25.85
C PRO A 289 -16.76 -10.79 -24.83
N ILE A 290 -16.21 -9.65 -25.21
CA ILE A 290 -16.21 -8.40 -24.43
C ILE A 290 -17.37 -7.56 -24.94
N LYS A 291 -18.09 -6.92 -24.02
CA LYS A 291 -19.26 -6.08 -24.30
C LYS A 291 -19.19 -4.80 -23.51
N GLU A 292 -19.85 -3.75 -23.98
CA GLU A 292 -20.16 -2.56 -23.18
C GLU A 292 -20.87 -2.97 -21.89
N GLY A 293 -20.63 -2.23 -20.80
CA GLY A 293 -21.07 -2.58 -19.46
C GLY A 293 -20.24 -3.66 -18.76
N ASN A 294 -19.20 -4.25 -19.42
CA ASN A 294 -18.27 -5.08 -18.70
C ASN A 294 -17.43 -4.25 -17.73
N LYS A 295 -17.18 -4.79 -16.55
CA LYS A 295 -16.33 -4.17 -15.52
C LYS A 295 -14.86 -4.39 -15.83
N MET A 296 -14.06 -3.44 -15.39
CA MET A 296 -12.61 -3.50 -15.50
C MET A 296 -12.00 -3.23 -14.15
N TYR A 297 -11.04 -4.07 -13.75
CA TYR A 297 -10.32 -3.97 -12.47
C TYR A 297 -8.83 -3.85 -12.74
N GLU A 298 -8.21 -2.81 -12.18
CA GLU A 298 -6.77 -2.60 -12.37
C GLU A 298 -5.97 -3.73 -11.70
N LEU A 299 -4.97 -4.25 -12.40
CA LEU A 299 -4.04 -5.21 -11.85
C LEU A 299 -2.90 -4.47 -11.12
N THR A 300 -2.62 -4.91 -9.89
CA THR A 300 -1.55 -4.34 -9.05
C THR A 300 -0.18 -4.93 -9.40
N SER A 301 -0.17 -6.12 -9.99
CA SER A 301 1.04 -6.79 -10.50
C SER A 301 0.86 -7.10 -11.97
N PRO A 302 1.93 -7.07 -12.80
CA PRO A 302 1.83 -7.50 -14.17
C PRO A 302 1.37 -8.97 -14.21
N PRO A 303 0.53 -9.34 -15.18
CA PRO A 303 0.20 -10.75 -15.41
C PRO A 303 1.47 -11.48 -15.80
N GLY A 304 1.78 -12.59 -15.11
CA GLY A 304 2.87 -13.49 -15.44
C GLY A 304 2.71 -14.13 -16.83
#